data_7865acd234b167a8e7040f89ebad16cd
#
_entry.id   7865acd234b167a8e7040f89ebad16cd
#
_cell.length_a   1.000
_cell.length_b   1.000
_cell.length_c   1.000
_cell.angle_alpha   90.00
_cell.angle_beta   90.00
_cell.angle_gamma   90.00
#
_symmetry.space_group_name_H-M   'P 1'
#
loop_
_entity.id
_entity.type
_entity.pdbx_description
1 polymer ?
#
loop_
_entity_poly.entity_id
_entity_poly.type
_entity_poly.pdbx_seq_one_letter_code
_entity_poly.pdbx_strand_id
1 'polypeptide(L)'
;MDASLAFPILIGLIAVALLFDFLNGLHDAANSIATIVSTRVLRPQYAVAWAAFFNFIAFAVFGLHVAQTIGTGIIEPSVIDAQVIFAALIGAIVWNLITWALGMPSSSSHALIGGLLGAGISKAGLHVMVWSGLSKTLLAIVLSPFVGFVLALMLTAIVSWAAVRSTPFAVDRAFRILQFVSASLYSLGHGGNDAQKTMGIIAVLLYSQGHLGTEFSVPFWVVLSCQAAMALGTLFGGWRIVRTMGLRITKLNPMQGFCAETGGAATLFMATYLGIPVSTTHTITGAIVGVGAARRVSAVRWNVASSIVVAWIFTIPASALVAAITYFAVSFFVH
;
A
#
# COMPACT_ATOMS: atom_id res chain seq x y z
N MET A 1 8.99 22.40 26.48
CA MET A 1 10.12 22.21 25.55
C MET A 1 10.58 20.80 25.77
N ASP A 2 10.04 19.86 24.99
CA ASP A 2 10.51 18.48 25.07
C ASP A 2 11.96 18.43 24.59
N ALA A 3 12.81 17.74 25.35
CA ALA A 3 14.22 17.62 25.03
C ALA A 3 14.36 17.05 23.61
N SER A 4 15.11 17.75 22.74
CA SER A 4 15.41 17.23 21.41
C SER A 4 15.97 15.81 21.53
N LEU A 5 15.46 14.87 20.73
CA LEU A 5 15.97 13.50 20.72
C LEU A 5 17.48 13.50 20.48
N ALA A 6 18.20 12.64 21.19
CA ALA A 6 19.60 12.40 20.87
C ALA A 6 19.70 11.95 19.39
N PHE A 7 20.61 12.55 18.65
CA PHE A 7 20.79 12.32 17.20
C PHE A 7 20.84 10.83 16.79
N PRO A 8 21.49 9.92 17.57
CA PRO A 8 21.47 8.48 17.28
C PRO A 8 20.07 7.86 17.35
N ILE A 9 19.21 8.32 18.26
CA ILE A 9 17.83 7.81 18.40
C ILE A 9 17.01 8.23 17.19
N LEU A 10 17.13 9.49 16.76
CA LEU A 10 16.45 9.99 15.57
C LEU A 10 16.84 9.18 14.33
N ILE A 11 18.13 8.92 14.11
CA ILE A 11 18.62 8.08 13.01
C ILE A 11 18.07 6.66 13.13
N GLY A 12 18.04 6.08 14.33
CA GLY A 12 17.48 4.76 14.57
C GLY A 12 16.01 4.66 14.18
N LEU A 13 15.20 5.66 14.53
CA LEU A 13 13.78 5.73 14.16
C LEU A 13 13.58 5.87 12.66
N ILE A 14 14.38 6.70 12.00
CA ILE A 14 14.35 6.82 10.53
C ILE A 14 14.72 5.48 9.88
N ALA A 15 15.73 4.79 10.39
CA ALA A 15 16.11 3.46 9.89
C ALA A 15 14.98 2.43 10.05
N VAL A 16 14.26 2.44 11.19
CA VAL A 16 13.07 1.57 11.39
C VAL A 16 11.94 1.95 10.44
N ALA A 17 11.71 3.23 10.16
CA ALA A 17 10.73 3.68 9.19
C ALA A 17 11.09 3.22 7.76
N LEU A 18 12.36 3.33 7.37
CA LEU A 18 12.84 2.83 6.07
C LEU A 18 12.79 1.29 5.99
N LEU A 19 13.04 0.58 7.10
CA LEU A 19 12.84 -0.86 7.18
C LEU A 19 11.37 -1.23 6.99
N PHE A 20 10.44 -0.49 7.60
CA PHE A 20 9.01 -0.67 7.34
C PHE A 20 8.68 -0.48 5.86
N ASP A 21 9.23 0.54 5.21
CA ASP A 21 8.97 0.81 3.79
C ASP A 21 9.58 -0.26 2.87
N PHE A 22 10.75 -0.77 3.20
CA PHE A 22 11.33 -1.93 2.54
C PHE A 22 10.44 -3.16 2.67
N LEU A 23 9.94 -3.45 3.88
CA LEU A 23 9.02 -4.57 4.13
C LEU A 23 7.65 -4.36 3.46
N ASN A 24 7.20 -3.11 3.36
CA ASN A 24 6.03 -2.74 2.57
C ASN A 24 6.25 -3.10 1.10
N GLY A 25 7.36 -2.68 0.50
CA GLY A 25 7.73 -3.05 -0.87
C GLY A 25 7.83 -4.55 -1.10
N LEU A 26 8.42 -5.29 -0.14
CA LEU A 26 8.52 -6.76 -0.16
C LEU A 26 7.13 -7.43 -0.09
N HIS A 27 6.28 -7.00 0.83
CA HIS A 27 4.93 -7.53 1.04
C HIS A 27 4.04 -7.23 -0.16
N ASP A 28 4.04 -5.98 -0.60
CA ASP A 28 3.13 -5.43 -1.59
C ASP A 28 3.68 -5.51 -3.04
N ALA A 29 4.88 -6.09 -3.26
CA ALA A 29 5.35 -6.44 -4.59
C ALA A 29 4.29 -7.19 -5.41
N ALA A 30 3.52 -8.06 -4.74
CA ALA A 30 2.43 -8.81 -5.34
C ALA A 30 1.37 -7.92 -6.02
N ASN A 31 1.12 -6.72 -5.49
CA ASN A 31 0.14 -5.79 -6.04
C ASN A 31 0.51 -5.37 -7.46
N SER A 32 1.80 -5.13 -7.70
CA SER A 32 2.34 -4.70 -8.99
C SER A 32 2.62 -5.85 -9.96
N ILE A 33 2.87 -7.08 -9.48
CA ILE A 33 3.36 -8.15 -10.36
C ILE A 33 2.43 -9.36 -10.48
N ALA A 34 1.47 -9.56 -9.58
CA ALA A 34 0.65 -10.78 -9.56
C ALA A 34 -0.09 -11.02 -10.88
N THR A 35 -0.61 -9.97 -11.49
CA THR A 35 -1.34 -9.99 -12.76
C THR A 35 -0.43 -10.34 -13.93
N ILE A 36 0.66 -9.59 -14.13
CA ILE A 36 1.56 -9.77 -15.28
C ILE A 36 2.35 -11.09 -15.22
N VAL A 37 2.63 -11.61 -14.01
CA VAL A 37 3.25 -12.93 -13.81
C VAL A 37 2.24 -14.05 -14.06
N SER A 38 1.01 -13.92 -13.56
CA SER A 38 -0.03 -14.94 -13.72
C SER A 38 -0.49 -15.09 -15.17
N THR A 39 -0.49 -14.02 -15.94
CA THR A 39 -0.79 -14.00 -17.39
C THR A 39 0.41 -14.48 -18.24
N ARG A 40 1.58 -14.70 -17.62
CA ARG A 40 2.83 -15.10 -18.28
C ARG A 40 3.31 -14.12 -19.35
N VAL A 41 3.04 -12.83 -19.16
CA VAL A 41 3.57 -11.78 -20.02
C VAL A 41 5.02 -11.48 -19.68
N LEU A 42 5.35 -11.42 -18.37
CA LEU A 42 6.73 -11.33 -17.88
C LEU A 42 7.09 -12.53 -17.00
N ARG A 43 8.36 -12.94 -17.08
CA ARG A 43 8.95 -13.88 -16.11
C ARG A 43 9.08 -13.19 -14.75
N PRO A 44 8.93 -13.92 -13.64
CA PRO A 44 8.94 -13.36 -12.29
C PRO A 44 10.09 -12.40 -11.99
N GLN A 45 11.33 -12.76 -12.34
CA GLN A 45 12.51 -11.95 -12.08
C GLN A 45 12.53 -10.61 -12.84
N TYR A 46 11.99 -10.58 -14.05
CA TYR A 46 11.85 -9.32 -14.80
C TYR A 46 10.66 -8.49 -14.33
N ALA A 47 9.59 -9.15 -13.85
CA ALA A 47 8.42 -8.47 -13.33
C ALA A 47 8.75 -7.65 -12.07
N VAL A 48 9.55 -8.21 -11.13
CA VAL A 48 9.97 -7.46 -9.92
C VAL A 48 10.88 -6.29 -10.27
N ALA A 49 11.83 -6.47 -11.21
CA ALA A 49 12.70 -5.38 -11.65
C ALA A 49 11.91 -4.25 -12.35
N TRP A 50 10.94 -4.63 -13.19
CA TRP A 50 10.03 -3.70 -13.86
C TRP A 50 9.20 -2.90 -12.86
N ALA A 51 8.55 -3.59 -11.92
CA ALA A 51 7.75 -2.96 -10.88
C ALA A 51 8.59 -2.07 -9.96
N ALA A 52 9.76 -2.52 -9.53
CA ALA A 52 10.67 -1.75 -8.69
C ALA A 52 11.12 -0.45 -9.36
N PHE A 53 11.43 -0.49 -10.66
CA PHE A 53 11.78 0.71 -11.43
C PHE A 53 10.64 1.73 -11.42
N PHE A 54 9.40 1.31 -11.75
CA PHE A 54 8.26 2.21 -11.78
C PHE A 54 7.82 2.67 -10.40
N ASN A 55 7.93 1.82 -9.37
CA ASN A 55 7.75 2.24 -7.99
C ASN A 55 8.74 3.34 -7.62
N PHE A 56 10.04 3.17 -7.96
CA PHE A 56 11.07 4.14 -7.64
C PHE A 56 10.82 5.52 -8.27
N ILE A 57 10.50 5.57 -9.56
CA ILE A 57 10.32 6.85 -10.28
C ILE A 57 8.98 7.52 -10.02
N ALA A 58 8.11 6.93 -9.21
CA ALA A 58 6.77 7.46 -8.95
C ALA A 58 6.77 8.88 -8.36
N PHE A 59 7.84 9.27 -7.62
CA PHE A 59 7.99 10.62 -7.08
C PHE A 59 8.04 11.71 -8.17
N ALA A 60 8.43 11.37 -9.40
CA ALA A 60 8.49 12.33 -10.50
C ALA A 60 7.10 12.63 -11.11
N VAL A 61 6.09 11.82 -10.77
CA VAL A 61 4.74 11.91 -11.33
C VAL A 61 3.75 12.51 -10.32
N PHE A 62 3.91 12.17 -9.04
CA PHE A 62 2.94 12.55 -8.01
C PHE A 62 3.49 13.60 -7.05
N GLY A 63 2.60 14.52 -6.60
CA GLY A 63 2.86 15.39 -5.46
C GLY A 63 2.86 14.63 -4.13
N LEU A 64 3.12 15.32 -3.03
CA LEU A 64 3.30 14.74 -1.67
C LEU A 64 2.03 14.84 -0.79
N HIS A 65 0.85 14.85 -1.40
CA HIS A 65 -0.42 15.05 -0.70
C HIS A 65 -0.76 13.92 0.28
N VAL A 66 -0.44 12.67 -0.08
CA VAL A 66 -0.67 11.51 0.80
C VAL A 66 0.25 11.57 2.02
N ALA A 67 1.51 11.99 1.84
CA ALA A 67 2.45 12.15 2.95
C ALA A 67 1.96 13.19 3.97
N GLN A 68 1.38 14.28 3.50
CA GLN A 68 0.77 15.30 4.38
C GLN A 68 -0.42 14.73 5.17
N THR A 69 -1.30 13.96 4.51
CA THR A 69 -2.45 13.33 5.18
C THR A 69 -2.02 12.35 6.28
N ILE A 70 -0.99 11.55 6.05
CA ILE A 70 -0.47 10.61 7.05
C ILE A 70 0.23 11.35 8.19
N GLY A 71 1.03 12.38 7.89
CA GLY A 71 1.79 13.11 8.90
C GLY A 71 0.92 13.92 9.88
N THR A 72 -0.21 14.45 9.42
CA THR A 72 -1.01 15.40 10.21
C THR A 72 -2.50 15.06 10.33
N GLY A 73 -2.99 14.04 9.62
CA GLY A 73 -4.42 13.77 9.46
C GLY A 73 -4.96 12.53 10.17
N ILE A 74 -4.16 11.72 10.85
CA ILE A 74 -4.61 10.47 11.49
C ILE A 74 -4.69 10.61 13.00
N ILE A 75 -3.62 11.09 13.63
CA ILE A 75 -3.56 11.43 15.06
C ILE A 75 -3.02 12.84 15.22
N GLU A 76 -3.35 13.48 16.35
CA GLU A 76 -2.88 14.81 16.69
C GLU A 76 -1.35 14.89 16.70
N PRO A 77 -0.71 15.79 15.91
CA PRO A 77 0.75 15.89 15.84
C PRO A 77 1.40 16.15 17.20
N SER A 78 0.71 16.81 18.12
CA SER A 78 1.18 17.09 19.48
C SER A 78 1.41 15.86 20.34
N VAL A 79 0.79 14.72 19.97
CA VAL A 79 0.94 13.43 20.68
C VAL A 79 2.07 12.60 20.09
N ILE A 80 2.51 12.94 18.87
CA ILE A 80 3.53 12.18 18.15
C ILE A 80 4.91 12.46 18.74
N ASP A 81 5.51 11.43 19.33
CA ASP A 81 6.89 11.41 19.78
C ASP A 81 7.63 10.14 19.29
N ALA A 82 8.87 9.99 19.73
CA ALA A 82 9.71 8.84 19.41
C ALA A 82 9.08 7.50 19.81
N GLN A 83 8.45 7.43 20.97
CA GLN A 83 7.87 6.20 21.50
C GLN A 83 6.63 5.81 20.69
N VAL A 84 5.75 6.77 20.37
CA VAL A 84 4.56 6.55 19.54
C VAL A 84 4.96 6.08 18.14
N ILE A 85 5.94 6.75 17.49
CA ILE A 85 6.40 6.35 16.15
C ILE A 85 7.04 4.97 16.17
N PHE A 86 7.92 4.70 17.14
CA PHE A 86 8.55 3.40 17.28
C PHE A 86 7.51 2.29 17.46
N ALA A 87 6.59 2.47 18.39
CA ALA A 87 5.54 1.48 18.66
C ALA A 87 4.61 1.26 17.46
N ALA A 88 4.23 2.33 16.75
CA ALA A 88 3.43 2.24 15.55
C ALA A 88 4.12 1.46 14.43
N LEU A 89 5.41 1.75 14.18
CA LEU A 89 6.20 1.05 13.18
C LEU A 89 6.40 -0.43 13.52
N ILE A 90 6.71 -0.76 14.78
CA ILE A 90 6.83 -2.16 15.22
C ILE A 90 5.49 -2.90 15.05
N GLY A 91 4.36 -2.29 15.42
CA GLY A 91 3.04 -2.87 15.20
C GLY A 91 2.77 -3.20 13.73
N ALA A 92 3.09 -2.26 12.84
CA ALA A 92 2.93 -2.45 11.40
C ALA A 92 3.91 -3.50 10.84
N ILE A 93 5.19 -3.47 11.24
CA ILE A 93 6.22 -4.43 10.81
C ILE A 93 5.84 -5.85 11.21
N VAL A 94 5.50 -6.07 12.49
CA VAL A 94 5.15 -7.39 13.00
C VAL A 94 3.94 -7.95 12.25
N TRP A 95 2.91 -7.14 12.05
CA TRP A 95 1.72 -7.58 11.31
C TRP A 95 2.02 -7.91 9.84
N ASN A 96 2.80 -7.06 9.17
CA ASN A 96 3.24 -7.32 7.79
C ASN A 96 4.05 -8.61 7.66
N LEU A 97 4.96 -8.89 8.61
CA LEU A 97 5.74 -10.13 8.62
C LEU A 97 4.87 -11.37 8.82
N ILE A 98 3.87 -11.30 9.73
CA ILE A 98 2.92 -12.40 9.98
C ILE A 98 2.13 -12.68 8.70
N THR A 99 1.52 -11.67 8.10
CA THR A 99 0.68 -11.83 6.90
C THR A 99 1.49 -12.24 5.68
N TRP A 100 2.72 -11.74 5.54
CA TRP A 100 3.66 -12.18 4.51
C TRP A 100 4.03 -13.65 4.67
N ALA A 101 4.36 -14.10 5.88
CA ALA A 101 4.69 -15.50 6.17
C ALA A 101 3.51 -16.45 5.89
N LEU A 102 2.29 -16.00 6.14
CA LEU A 102 1.05 -16.74 5.85
C LEU A 102 0.63 -16.66 4.38
N GLY A 103 1.23 -15.76 3.58
CA GLY A 103 0.84 -15.51 2.19
C GLY A 103 -0.56 -14.88 2.07
N MET A 104 -0.95 -14.11 3.08
CA MET A 104 -2.23 -13.41 3.16
C MET A 104 -2.07 -12.00 2.58
N PRO A 105 -2.83 -11.62 1.51
CA PRO A 105 -2.79 -10.27 0.98
C PRO A 105 -3.51 -9.30 1.94
N SER A 106 -2.79 -8.78 2.91
CA SER A 106 -3.25 -7.71 3.80
C SER A 106 -2.76 -6.36 3.31
N SER A 107 -3.11 -5.29 3.99
CA SER A 107 -2.70 -3.93 3.66
C SER A 107 -1.66 -3.41 4.64
N SER A 108 -0.46 -3.14 4.16
CA SER A 108 0.59 -2.46 4.92
C SER A 108 0.17 -1.06 5.37
N SER A 109 -0.66 -0.37 4.57
CA SER A 109 -1.25 0.92 4.92
C SER A 109 -2.18 0.82 6.14
N HIS A 110 -3.02 -0.20 6.19
CA HIS A 110 -3.90 -0.45 7.35
C HIS A 110 -3.10 -0.84 8.58
N ALA A 111 -2.03 -1.62 8.39
CA ALA A 111 -1.13 -1.98 9.47
C ALA A 111 -0.46 -0.73 10.08
N LEU A 112 -0.03 0.23 9.25
CA LEU A 112 0.55 1.49 9.71
C LEU A 112 -0.48 2.36 10.44
N ILE A 113 -1.69 2.51 9.86
CA ILE A 113 -2.78 3.29 10.49
C ILE A 113 -3.18 2.67 11.82
N GLY A 114 -3.34 1.34 11.86
CA GLY A 114 -3.62 0.62 13.10
C GLY A 114 -2.50 0.82 14.13
N GLY A 115 -1.24 0.75 13.71
CA GLY A 115 -0.08 1.04 14.56
C GLY A 115 -0.12 2.43 15.16
N LEU A 116 -0.36 3.47 14.34
CA LEU A 116 -0.50 4.85 14.81
C LEU A 116 -1.64 5.03 15.81
N LEU A 117 -2.81 4.46 15.50
CA LEU A 117 -3.96 4.51 16.40
C LEU A 117 -3.67 3.79 17.72
N GLY A 118 -3.12 2.56 17.65
CA GLY A 118 -2.80 1.78 18.85
C GLY A 118 -1.82 2.48 19.77
N ALA A 119 -0.72 3.01 19.22
CA ALA A 119 0.29 3.72 20.00
C ALA A 119 -0.23 5.07 20.52
N GLY A 120 -0.90 5.87 19.68
CA GLY A 120 -1.43 7.18 20.06
C GLY A 120 -2.52 7.08 21.15
N ILE A 121 -3.46 6.15 20.99
CA ILE A 121 -4.52 5.91 21.99
C ILE A 121 -3.93 5.41 23.31
N SER A 122 -2.90 4.55 23.25
CA SER A 122 -2.22 4.07 24.46
C SER A 122 -1.51 5.19 25.22
N LYS A 123 -1.01 6.21 24.51
CA LYS A 123 -0.34 7.36 25.10
C LYS A 123 -1.33 8.35 25.74
N ALA A 124 -2.37 8.72 25.03
CA ALA A 124 -3.17 9.89 25.41
C ALA A 124 -4.70 9.66 25.31
N GLY A 125 -5.16 8.44 24.98
CA GLY A 125 -6.58 8.11 24.92
C GLY A 125 -7.25 8.43 23.58
N LEU A 126 -8.55 8.22 23.49
CA LEU A 126 -9.31 8.27 22.23
C LEU A 126 -9.42 9.68 21.61
N HIS A 127 -9.19 10.74 22.38
CA HIS A 127 -9.33 12.12 21.89
C HIS A 127 -8.23 12.56 20.93
N VAL A 128 -7.15 11.75 20.82
CA VAL A 128 -6.03 12.05 19.91
C VAL A 128 -6.33 11.78 18.45
N MET A 129 -7.47 11.14 18.16
CA MET A 129 -7.84 10.79 16.78
C MET A 129 -8.32 12.03 16.02
N VAL A 130 -7.71 12.31 14.88
CA VAL A 130 -8.16 13.34 13.93
C VAL A 130 -9.29 12.77 13.07
N TRP A 131 -10.52 12.88 13.57
CA TRP A 131 -11.70 12.27 12.96
C TRP A 131 -11.93 12.67 11.50
N SER A 132 -11.58 13.88 11.09
CA SER A 132 -11.74 14.36 9.72
C SER A 132 -10.85 13.61 8.71
N GLY A 133 -9.61 13.29 9.07
CA GLY A 133 -8.69 12.52 8.23
C GLY A 133 -8.92 11.02 8.37
N LEU A 134 -9.14 10.54 9.59
CA LEU A 134 -9.40 9.13 9.87
C LEU A 134 -10.67 8.63 9.15
N SER A 135 -11.78 9.38 9.21
CA SER A 135 -13.02 8.99 8.54
C SER A 135 -12.88 8.94 7.02
N LYS A 136 -12.16 9.90 6.41
CA LYS A 136 -11.84 9.89 4.97
C LYS A 136 -11.03 8.64 4.61
N THR A 137 -10.04 8.30 5.43
CA THR A 137 -9.20 7.13 5.23
C THR A 137 -9.99 5.84 5.37
N LEU A 138 -10.82 5.70 6.41
CA LEU A 138 -11.67 4.52 6.60
C LEU A 138 -12.69 4.36 5.46
N LEU A 139 -13.27 5.45 4.99
CA LEU A 139 -14.16 5.43 3.82
C LEU A 139 -13.41 4.97 2.56
N ALA A 140 -12.21 5.50 2.34
CA ALA A 140 -11.37 5.14 1.19
C ALA A 140 -10.95 3.66 1.21
N ILE A 141 -10.75 3.08 2.39
CA ILE A 141 -10.48 1.64 2.59
C ILE A 141 -11.60 0.78 2.00
N VAL A 142 -12.85 1.18 2.20
CA VAL A 142 -14.02 0.45 1.69
C VAL A 142 -14.27 0.78 0.20
N LEU A 143 -14.10 2.03 -0.18
CA LEU A 143 -14.38 2.48 -1.55
C LEU A 143 -13.34 2.01 -2.55
N SER A 144 -12.05 1.98 -2.21
CA SER A 144 -10.99 1.67 -3.17
C SER A 144 -11.11 0.28 -3.83
N PRO A 145 -11.39 -0.83 -3.11
CA PRO A 145 -11.62 -2.11 -3.77
C PRO A 145 -12.90 -2.11 -4.61
N PHE A 146 -13.94 -1.39 -4.18
CA PHE A 146 -15.19 -1.29 -4.94
C PHE A 146 -14.99 -0.49 -6.24
N VAL A 147 -14.31 0.64 -6.20
CA VAL A 147 -14.00 1.43 -7.40
C VAL A 147 -13.11 0.63 -8.35
N GLY A 148 -12.06 -0.02 -7.81
CA GLY A 148 -11.22 -0.92 -8.61
C GLY A 148 -12.00 -2.05 -9.27
N PHE A 149 -12.92 -2.68 -8.55
CA PHE A 149 -13.82 -3.70 -9.05
C PHE A 149 -14.70 -3.18 -10.20
N VAL A 150 -15.38 -2.06 -10.00
CA VAL A 150 -16.31 -1.49 -11.00
C VAL A 150 -15.55 -1.07 -12.25
N LEU A 151 -14.43 -0.35 -12.11
CA LEU A 151 -13.63 0.11 -13.24
C LEU A 151 -13.07 -1.07 -14.05
N ALA A 152 -12.54 -2.09 -13.39
CA ALA A 152 -11.98 -3.26 -14.06
C ALA A 152 -13.07 -4.10 -14.75
N LEU A 153 -14.25 -4.24 -14.13
CA LEU A 153 -15.41 -4.89 -14.72
C LEU A 153 -15.89 -4.15 -15.97
N MET A 154 -16.06 -2.82 -15.87
CA MET A 154 -16.49 -1.98 -17.00
C MET A 154 -15.48 -2.02 -18.15
N LEU A 155 -14.17 -1.88 -17.84
CA LEU A 155 -13.12 -1.98 -18.84
C LEU A 155 -13.12 -3.35 -19.54
N THR A 156 -13.30 -4.43 -18.78
CA THR A 156 -13.39 -5.78 -19.35
C THR A 156 -14.58 -5.90 -20.31
N ALA A 157 -15.73 -5.35 -19.95
CA ALA A 157 -16.92 -5.35 -20.82
C ALA A 157 -16.69 -4.54 -22.10
N ILE A 158 -16.15 -3.32 -21.98
CA ILE A 158 -15.86 -2.42 -23.10
C ILE A 158 -14.83 -3.05 -24.05
N VAL A 159 -13.72 -3.56 -23.50
CA VAL A 159 -12.65 -4.19 -24.29
C VAL A 159 -13.15 -5.46 -24.98
N SER A 160 -13.95 -6.28 -24.28
CA SER A 160 -14.54 -7.49 -24.88
C SER A 160 -15.48 -7.16 -26.03
N TRP A 161 -16.28 -6.11 -25.88
CA TRP A 161 -17.17 -5.62 -26.94
C TRP A 161 -16.37 -5.07 -28.13
N ALA A 162 -15.36 -4.26 -27.89
CA ALA A 162 -14.49 -3.70 -28.94
C ALA A 162 -13.73 -4.80 -29.71
N ALA A 163 -13.32 -5.87 -28.99
CA ALA A 163 -12.54 -6.97 -29.55
C ALA A 163 -13.42 -8.08 -30.20
N VAL A 164 -14.76 -7.95 -30.18
CA VAL A 164 -15.68 -9.04 -30.61
C VAL A 164 -15.45 -9.51 -32.06
N ARG A 165 -14.94 -8.63 -32.92
CA ARG A 165 -14.62 -8.95 -34.33
C ARG A 165 -13.19 -9.33 -34.57
N SER A 166 -12.35 -9.34 -33.53
CA SER A 166 -10.93 -9.66 -33.62
C SER A 166 -10.68 -11.14 -33.36
N THR A 167 -9.62 -11.69 -33.96
CA THR A 167 -9.23 -13.08 -33.68
C THR A 167 -8.63 -13.20 -32.28
N PRO A 168 -8.81 -14.34 -31.58
CA PRO A 168 -8.23 -14.56 -30.26
C PRO A 168 -6.72 -14.35 -30.23
N PHE A 169 -6.02 -14.72 -31.29
CA PHE A 169 -4.56 -14.54 -31.43
C PHE A 169 -4.16 -13.07 -31.48
N ALA A 170 -4.89 -12.26 -32.27
CA ALA A 170 -4.61 -10.80 -32.37
C ALA A 170 -4.87 -10.10 -31.04
N VAL A 171 -5.95 -10.46 -30.34
CA VAL A 171 -6.27 -9.94 -29.01
C VAL A 171 -5.17 -10.31 -28.01
N ASP A 172 -4.78 -11.60 -27.91
CA ASP A 172 -3.73 -12.03 -26.98
C ASP A 172 -2.43 -11.28 -27.23
N ARG A 173 -2.00 -11.19 -28.50
CA ARG A 173 -0.77 -10.47 -28.88
C ARG A 173 -0.80 -8.99 -28.50
N ALA A 174 -1.90 -8.30 -28.79
CA ALA A 174 -2.07 -6.88 -28.49
C ALA A 174 -2.05 -6.63 -26.98
N PHE A 175 -2.80 -7.43 -26.21
CA PHE A 175 -2.90 -7.24 -24.76
C PHE A 175 -1.66 -7.68 -24.01
N ARG A 176 -0.81 -8.57 -24.53
CA ARG A 176 0.53 -8.81 -23.99
C ARG A 176 1.39 -7.56 -24.04
N ILE A 177 1.29 -6.75 -25.10
CA ILE A 177 2.04 -5.49 -25.20
C ILE A 177 1.41 -4.41 -24.30
N LEU A 178 0.09 -4.26 -24.35
CA LEU A 178 -0.63 -3.27 -23.55
C LEU A 178 -0.50 -3.53 -22.04
N GLN A 179 -0.32 -4.79 -21.62
CA GLN A 179 -0.12 -5.13 -20.22
C GLN A 179 1.22 -4.62 -19.67
N PHE A 180 2.24 -4.40 -20.47
CA PHE A 180 3.46 -3.68 -20.02
C PHE A 180 3.11 -2.26 -19.62
N VAL A 181 2.25 -1.57 -20.39
CA VAL A 181 1.83 -0.20 -20.09
C VAL A 181 0.99 -0.16 -18.82
N SER A 182 -0.03 -1.03 -18.70
CA SER A 182 -0.89 -1.05 -17.52
C SER A 182 -0.15 -1.45 -16.24
N ALA A 183 0.77 -2.40 -16.30
CA ALA A 183 1.61 -2.79 -15.18
C ALA A 183 2.55 -1.65 -14.75
N SER A 184 3.09 -0.87 -15.71
CA SER A 184 3.88 0.33 -15.42
C SER A 184 3.05 1.39 -14.70
N LEU A 185 1.85 1.69 -15.21
CA LEU A 185 0.94 2.67 -14.61
C LEU A 185 0.50 2.21 -13.21
N TYR A 186 0.19 0.93 -13.05
CA TYR A 186 -0.16 0.40 -11.73
C TYR A 186 0.99 0.53 -10.74
N SER A 187 2.22 0.17 -11.15
CA SER A 187 3.41 0.28 -10.30
C SER A 187 3.73 1.74 -9.96
N LEU A 188 3.56 2.68 -10.91
CA LEU A 188 3.66 4.12 -10.61
C LEU A 188 2.64 4.54 -9.54
N GLY A 189 1.38 4.17 -9.70
CA GLY A 189 0.34 4.48 -8.72
C GLY A 189 0.61 3.85 -7.35
N HIS A 190 1.13 2.62 -7.33
CA HIS A 190 1.51 1.89 -6.12
C HIS A 190 2.65 2.61 -5.39
N GLY A 191 3.79 2.87 -6.04
CA GLY A 191 4.92 3.60 -5.47
C GLY A 191 4.54 5.02 -5.03
N GLY A 192 3.72 5.69 -5.85
CA GLY A 192 3.26 7.06 -5.57
C GLY A 192 2.30 7.19 -4.40
N ASN A 193 1.55 6.14 -4.03
CA ASN A 193 0.68 6.15 -2.87
C ASN A 193 1.39 5.59 -1.63
N ASP A 194 2.05 4.45 -1.75
CA ASP A 194 2.52 3.69 -0.59
C ASP A 194 3.80 4.26 0.02
N ALA A 195 4.82 4.66 -0.76
CA ALA A 195 6.02 5.26 -0.20
C ALA A 195 5.74 6.59 0.52
N GLN A 196 4.73 7.35 0.09
CA GLN A 196 4.36 8.60 0.75
C GLN A 196 3.89 8.42 2.19
N LYS A 197 3.41 7.23 2.57
CA LYS A 197 2.97 6.96 3.95
C LYS A 197 4.17 6.96 4.91
N THR A 198 5.26 6.32 4.50
CA THR A 198 6.52 6.36 5.26
C THR A 198 7.16 7.74 5.22
N MET A 199 7.10 8.44 4.08
CA MET A 199 7.53 9.84 3.98
C MET A 199 6.80 10.73 5.00
N GLY A 200 5.48 10.55 5.17
CA GLY A 200 4.69 11.27 6.16
C GLY A 200 5.14 11.00 7.60
N ILE A 201 5.45 9.73 7.93
CA ILE A 201 5.96 9.34 9.25
C ILE A 201 7.32 9.97 9.54
N ILE A 202 8.26 9.91 8.59
CA ILE A 202 9.59 10.52 8.79
C ILE A 202 9.46 12.05 8.86
N ALA A 203 8.63 12.65 8.01
CA ALA A 203 8.43 14.10 8.02
C ALA A 203 7.82 14.59 9.33
N VAL A 204 6.81 13.91 9.89
CA VAL A 204 6.21 14.31 11.17
C VAL A 204 7.18 14.10 12.33
N LEU A 205 8.02 13.08 12.30
CA LEU A 205 9.10 12.89 13.26
C LEU A 205 10.10 14.06 13.21
N LEU A 206 10.57 14.43 12.02
CA LEU A 206 11.48 15.56 11.85
C LEU A 206 10.85 16.89 12.26
N TYR A 207 9.55 17.07 11.94
CA TYR A 207 8.78 18.25 12.32
C TYR A 207 8.63 18.38 13.84
N SER A 208 8.27 17.28 14.53
CA SER A 208 8.14 17.25 16.00
C SER A 208 9.45 17.55 16.74
N GLN A 209 10.59 17.27 16.09
CA GLN A 209 11.94 17.56 16.62
C GLN A 209 12.47 18.94 16.19
N GLY A 210 11.67 19.76 15.49
CA GLY A 210 12.06 21.11 15.06
C GLY A 210 13.05 21.16 13.89
N HIS A 211 13.30 20.04 13.20
CA HIS A 211 14.24 19.99 12.07
C HIS A 211 13.67 20.52 10.75
N LEU A 212 12.36 20.77 10.66
CA LEU A 212 11.69 21.27 9.45
C LEU A 212 11.22 22.73 9.53
N GLY A 213 11.55 23.45 10.63
CA GLY A 213 11.09 24.82 10.84
C GLY A 213 9.60 24.88 11.22
N THR A 214 8.89 25.94 10.77
CA THR A 214 7.51 26.22 11.18
C THR A 214 6.45 25.55 10.29
N GLU A 215 6.82 25.09 9.10
CA GLU A 215 5.90 24.48 8.15
C GLU A 215 6.22 22.99 7.94
N PHE A 216 5.15 22.17 7.93
CA PHE A 216 5.30 20.76 7.62
C PHE A 216 5.67 20.58 6.15
N SER A 217 6.81 19.98 5.88
CA SER A 217 7.29 19.66 4.54
C SER A 217 8.02 18.32 4.53
N VAL A 218 8.09 17.69 3.36
CA VAL A 218 8.83 16.43 3.19
C VAL A 218 10.14 16.74 2.48
N PRO A 219 11.30 16.61 3.13
CA PRO A 219 12.60 16.84 2.50
C PRO A 219 12.83 15.88 1.34
N PHE A 220 13.49 16.36 0.28
CA PHE A 220 13.72 15.55 -0.93
C PHE A 220 14.54 14.27 -0.67
N TRP A 221 15.48 14.31 0.28
CA TRP A 221 16.23 13.11 0.66
C TRP A 221 15.32 12.04 1.30
N VAL A 222 14.27 12.44 2.03
CA VAL A 222 13.25 11.50 2.57
C VAL A 222 12.48 10.85 1.43
N VAL A 223 12.11 11.65 0.41
CA VAL A 223 11.43 11.14 -0.79
C VAL A 223 12.27 10.06 -1.46
N LEU A 224 13.53 10.36 -1.74
CA LEU A 224 14.43 9.41 -2.41
C LEU A 224 14.71 8.16 -1.57
N SER A 225 14.92 8.31 -0.26
CA SER A 225 15.22 7.16 0.60
C SER A 225 14.01 6.22 0.76
N CYS A 226 12.80 6.76 0.89
CA CYS A 226 11.57 5.94 0.94
C CYS A 226 11.33 5.24 -0.40
N GLN A 227 11.40 5.95 -1.53
CA GLN A 227 11.24 5.32 -2.83
C GLN A 227 12.29 4.23 -3.09
N ALA A 228 13.54 4.46 -2.68
CA ALA A 228 14.60 3.46 -2.79
C ALA A 228 14.32 2.24 -1.90
N ALA A 229 13.94 2.45 -0.63
CA ALA A 229 13.62 1.37 0.30
C ALA A 229 12.48 0.49 -0.23
N MET A 230 11.38 1.12 -0.67
CA MET A 230 10.23 0.43 -1.25
C MET A 230 10.59 -0.32 -2.54
N ALA A 231 11.33 0.31 -3.45
CA ALA A 231 11.77 -0.34 -4.69
C ALA A 231 12.69 -1.54 -4.43
N LEU A 232 13.64 -1.40 -3.49
CA LEU A 232 14.50 -2.51 -3.07
C LEU A 232 13.67 -3.65 -2.47
N GLY A 233 12.68 -3.36 -1.61
CA GLY A 233 11.76 -4.37 -1.09
C GLY A 233 11.01 -5.09 -2.21
N THR A 234 10.53 -4.36 -3.21
CA THR A 234 9.81 -4.92 -4.37
C THR A 234 10.68 -5.91 -5.16
N LEU A 235 12.00 -5.70 -5.27
CA LEU A 235 12.91 -6.62 -5.98
C LEU A 235 12.94 -8.03 -5.38
N PHE A 236 12.73 -8.18 -4.07
CA PHE A 236 12.69 -9.50 -3.43
C PHE A 236 11.39 -10.27 -3.70
N GLY A 237 10.31 -9.56 -3.99
CA GLY A 237 9.00 -10.10 -4.36
C GLY A 237 8.28 -10.88 -3.25
N GLY A 238 7.02 -10.60 -3.04
CA GLY A 238 6.14 -11.32 -2.10
C GLY A 238 5.57 -12.60 -2.71
N TRP A 239 6.37 -13.60 -3.08
CA TRP A 239 5.98 -14.75 -3.91
C TRP A 239 4.79 -15.54 -3.37
N ARG A 240 4.64 -15.66 -2.03
CA ARG A 240 3.48 -16.33 -1.42
C ARG A 240 2.19 -15.56 -1.68
N ILE A 241 2.25 -14.23 -1.57
CA ILE A 241 1.12 -13.33 -1.82
C ILE A 241 0.84 -13.25 -3.33
N VAL A 242 1.87 -13.17 -4.19
CA VAL A 242 1.75 -13.25 -5.66
C VAL A 242 0.98 -14.50 -6.08
N ARG A 243 1.29 -15.65 -5.48
CA ARG A 243 0.58 -16.90 -5.75
C ARG A 243 -0.90 -16.83 -5.35
N THR A 244 -1.20 -16.21 -4.22
CA THR A 244 -2.58 -16.06 -3.74
C THR A 244 -3.37 -15.14 -4.67
N MET A 245 -2.86 -13.95 -4.99
CA MET A 245 -3.56 -12.96 -5.80
C MET A 245 -3.63 -13.34 -7.27
N GLY A 246 -2.52 -13.79 -7.84
CA GLY A 246 -2.42 -14.06 -9.28
C GLY A 246 -3.03 -15.38 -9.72
N LEU A 247 -3.08 -16.41 -8.83
CA LEU A 247 -3.48 -17.76 -9.22
C LEU A 247 -4.69 -18.31 -8.46
N ARG A 248 -4.97 -17.78 -7.24
CA ARG A 248 -6.00 -18.38 -6.39
C ARG A 248 -7.34 -17.65 -6.43
N ILE A 249 -7.41 -16.37 -6.81
CA ILE A 249 -8.67 -15.60 -6.88
C ILE A 249 -9.44 -15.98 -8.15
N THR A 250 -8.82 -15.82 -9.32
CA THR A 250 -9.37 -16.18 -10.63
C THR A 250 -8.24 -16.47 -11.61
N LYS A 251 -8.55 -17.14 -12.73
CA LYS A 251 -7.58 -17.33 -13.83
C LYS A 251 -7.61 -16.13 -14.74
N LEU A 252 -6.50 -15.46 -14.89
CA LEU A 252 -6.33 -14.28 -15.74
C LEU A 252 -5.71 -14.64 -17.09
N ASN A 253 -6.14 -13.94 -18.13
CA ASN A 253 -5.47 -13.83 -19.42
C ASN A 253 -4.89 -12.41 -19.59
N PRO A 254 -4.06 -12.13 -20.62
CA PRO A 254 -3.43 -10.81 -20.80
C PRO A 254 -4.43 -9.65 -20.88
N MET A 255 -5.56 -9.81 -21.55
CA MET A 255 -6.62 -8.80 -21.64
C MET A 255 -7.21 -8.49 -20.26
N GLN A 256 -7.47 -9.51 -19.46
CA GLN A 256 -7.99 -9.35 -18.10
C GLN A 256 -6.94 -8.75 -17.15
N GLY A 257 -5.67 -9.13 -17.30
CA GLY A 257 -4.55 -8.50 -16.57
C GLY A 257 -4.48 -7.01 -16.86
N PHE A 258 -4.50 -6.63 -18.15
CA PHE A 258 -4.55 -5.24 -18.57
C PHE A 258 -5.74 -4.48 -17.96
N CYS A 259 -6.94 -5.03 -18.00
CA CYS A 259 -8.13 -4.38 -17.44
C CYS A 259 -8.05 -4.22 -15.92
N ALA A 260 -7.54 -5.23 -15.20
CA ALA A 260 -7.38 -5.17 -13.76
C ALA A 260 -6.34 -4.10 -13.35
N GLU A 261 -5.17 -4.10 -13.99
CA GLU A 261 -4.10 -3.14 -13.75
C GLU A 261 -4.54 -1.72 -14.11
N THR A 262 -5.22 -1.52 -15.23
CA THR A 262 -5.70 -0.20 -15.66
C THR A 262 -6.77 0.34 -14.72
N GLY A 263 -7.76 -0.47 -14.31
CA GLY A 263 -8.79 -0.07 -13.35
C GLY A 263 -8.20 0.23 -11.97
N GLY A 264 -7.23 -0.59 -11.54
CA GLY A 264 -6.48 -0.35 -10.32
C GLY A 264 -5.64 0.92 -10.38
N ALA A 265 -4.87 1.14 -11.46
CA ALA A 265 -4.05 2.33 -11.65
C ALA A 265 -4.90 3.62 -11.65
N ALA A 266 -6.02 3.64 -12.36
CA ALA A 266 -6.93 4.79 -12.37
C ALA A 266 -7.43 5.11 -10.96
N THR A 267 -7.77 4.09 -10.16
CA THR A 267 -8.18 4.26 -8.76
C THR A 267 -7.05 4.85 -7.92
N LEU A 268 -5.82 4.34 -8.06
CA LEU A 268 -4.66 4.80 -7.30
C LEU A 268 -4.27 6.23 -7.67
N PHE A 269 -4.26 6.58 -8.97
CA PHE A 269 -3.94 7.92 -9.44
C PHE A 269 -4.91 8.95 -8.89
N MET A 270 -6.21 8.65 -8.96
CA MET A 270 -7.25 9.51 -8.40
C MET A 270 -7.08 9.70 -6.88
N ALA A 271 -6.87 8.60 -6.14
CA ALA A 271 -6.67 8.67 -4.70
C ALA A 271 -5.41 9.45 -4.31
N THR A 272 -4.29 9.21 -5.00
CA THR A 272 -3.01 9.88 -4.74
C THR A 272 -3.09 11.38 -5.04
N TYR A 273 -3.75 11.75 -6.14
CA TYR A 273 -3.98 13.16 -6.49
C TYR A 273 -4.85 13.88 -5.44
N LEU A 274 -5.85 13.20 -4.89
CA LEU A 274 -6.71 13.73 -3.83
C LEU A 274 -6.06 13.67 -2.43
N GLY A 275 -4.82 13.17 -2.32
CA GLY A 275 -4.13 13.02 -1.04
C GLY A 275 -4.74 11.97 -0.11
N ILE A 276 -5.46 11.00 -0.66
CA ILE A 276 -6.14 9.97 0.13
C ILE A 276 -5.25 8.73 0.21
N PRO A 277 -4.80 8.34 1.42
CA PRO A 277 -4.09 7.08 1.60
C PRO A 277 -5.05 5.91 1.42
N VAL A 278 -4.86 5.13 0.36
CA VAL A 278 -5.64 3.94 0.06
C VAL A 278 -4.83 2.67 0.23
N SER A 279 -5.51 1.53 0.26
CA SER A 279 -4.88 0.22 0.18
C SER A 279 -4.73 -0.20 -1.27
N THR A 280 -3.49 -0.26 -1.74
CA THR A 280 -3.16 -0.76 -3.07
C THR A 280 -3.50 -2.23 -3.21
N THR A 281 -3.30 -3.04 -2.16
CA THR A 281 -3.71 -4.45 -2.11
C THR A 281 -5.21 -4.63 -2.27
N HIS A 282 -6.03 -3.82 -1.59
CA HIS A 282 -7.49 -3.89 -1.71
C HIS A 282 -7.94 -3.49 -3.11
N THR A 283 -7.35 -2.43 -3.65
CA THR A 283 -7.67 -1.89 -4.97
C THR A 283 -7.44 -2.93 -6.07
N ILE A 284 -6.25 -3.54 -6.12
CA ILE A 284 -5.95 -4.54 -7.15
C ILE A 284 -6.71 -5.85 -6.93
N THR A 285 -6.94 -6.25 -5.68
CA THR A 285 -7.76 -7.42 -5.37
C THR A 285 -9.19 -7.21 -5.88
N GLY A 286 -9.78 -6.05 -5.60
CA GLY A 286 -11.09 -5.67 -6.13
C GLY A 286 -11.12 -5.72 -7.67
N ALA A 287 -10.10 -5.16 -8.32
CA ALA A 287 -9.98 -5.17 -9.78
C ALA A 287 -9.87 -6.60 -10.35
N ILE A 288 -9.06 -7.48 -9.72
CA ILE A 288 -8.95 -8.91 -10.10
C ILE A 288 -10.29 -9.63 -9.96
N VAL A 289 -11.03 -9.38 -8.88
CA VAL A 289 -12.39 -9.93 -8.69
C VAL A 289 -13.34 -9.38 -9.77
N GLY A 290 -13.24 -8.09 -10.09
CA GLY A 290 -14.06 -7.43 -11.12
C GLY A 290 -13.90 -8.05 -12.51
N VAL A 291 -12.66 -8.26 -12.97
CA VAL A 291 -12.41 -8.92 -14.26
C VAL A 291 -12.84 -10.38 -14.27
N GLY A 292 -12.71 -11.07 -13.12
CA GLY A 292 -13.23 -12.44 -12.97
C GLY A 292 -14.75 -12.50 -13.09
N ALA A 293 -15.44 -11.61 -12.38
CA ALA A 293 -16.91 -11.49 -12.37
C ALA A 293 -17.48 -11.08 -13.74
N ALA A 294 -16.78 -10.19 -14.47
CA ALA A 294 -17.16 -9.79 -15.83
C ALA A 294 -17.25 -10.98 -16.80
N ARG A 295 -16.41 -12.00 -16.61
CA ARG A 295 -16.50 -13.23 -17.40
C ARG A 295 -17.70 -14.09 -16.97
N ARG A 296 -17.78 -14.40 -15.69
CA ARG A 296 -18.88 -15.06 -14.98
C ARG A 296 -18.63 -15.01 -13.48
N VAL A 297 -19.67 -14.82 -12.70
CA VAL A 297 -19.57 -14.73 -11.23
C VAL A 297 -18.91 -15.98 -10.63
N SER A 298 -19.17 -17.17 -11.20
CA SER A 298 -18.59 -18.45 -10.78
C SER A 298 -17.09 -18.63 -11.16
N ALA A 299 -16.51 -17.73 -11.95
CA ALA A 299 -15.07 -17.76 -12.24
C ALA A 299 -14.21 -17.24 -11.07
N VAL A 300 -14.83 -16.51 -10.14
CA VAL A 300 -14.18 -16.03 -8.93
C VAL A 300 -14.27 -17.09 -7.84
N ARG A 301 -13.16 -17.40 -7.20
CA ARG A 301 -13.11 -18.27 -6.03
C ARG A 301 -13.46 -17.48 -4.77
N TRP A 302 -14.75 -17.36 -4.49
CA TRP A 302 -15.28 -16.53 -3.41
C TRP A 302 -14.75 -16.90 -2.03
N ASN A 303 -14.41 -18.18 -1.78
CA ASN A 303 -13.78 -18.60 -0.53
C ASN A 303 -12.41 -17.94 -0.31
N VAL A 304 -11.65 -17.73 -1.38
CA VAL A 304 -10.37 -17.02 -1.31
C VAL A 304 -10.60 -15.53 -1.14
N ALA A 305 -11.54 -14.96 -1.91
CA ALA A 305 -11.86 -13.53 -1.79
C ALA A 305 -12.38 -13.19 -0.37
N SER A 306 -13.26 -14.00 0.22
CA SER A 306 -13.76 -13.78 1.57
C SER A 306 -12.67 -13.92 2.64
N SER A 307 -11.74 -14.87 2.51
CA SER A 307 -10.61 -14.99 3.43
C SER A 307 -9.69 -13.79 3.40
N ILE A 308 -9.52 -13.16 2.22
CA ILE A 308 -8.77 -11.92 2.07
C ILE A 308 -9.51 -10.76 2.77
N VAL A 309 -10.82 -10.64 2.58
CA VAL A 309 -11.63 -9.59 3.26
C VAL A 309 -11.57 -9.75 4.79
N VAL A 310 -11.62 -10.98 5.30
CA VAL A 310 -11.42 -11.24 6.74
C VAL A 310 -10.05 -10.74 7.20
N ALA A 311 -8.97 -11.02 6.46
CA ALA A 311 -7.64 -10.50 6.80
C ALA A 311 -7.62 -8.96 6.84
N TRP A 312 -8.34 -8.29 5.93
CA TRP A 312 -8.44 -6.84 5.92
C TRP A 312 -9.09 -6.27 7.19
N ILE A 313 -10.17 -6.88 7.65
CA ILE A 313 -10.89 -6.46 8.88
C ILE A 313 -9.98 -6.58 10.11
N PHE A 314 -9.19 -7.67 10.19
CA PHE A 314 -8.31 -7.90 11.33
C PHE A 314 -7.03 -7.09 11.32
N THR A 315 -6.62 -6.50 10.20
CA THR A 315 -5.32 -5.81 10.06
C THR A 315 -5.20 -4.63 11.01
N ILE A 316 -6.17 -3.70 11.03
CA ILE A 316 -6.12 -2.52 11.90
C ILE A 316 -6.14 -2.92 13.38
N PRO A 317 -7.09 -3.75 13.87
CA PRO A 317 -7.09 -4.14 15.28
C PRO A 317 -5.84 -4.88 15.73
N ALA A 318 -5.32 -5.78 14.90
CA ALA A 318 -4.15 -6.59 15.25
C ALA A 318 -2.87 -5.75 15.32
N SER A 319 -2.63 -4.91 14.32
CA SER A 319 -1.48 -4.00 14.34
C SER A 319 -1.57 -2.97 15.47
N ALA A 320 -2.79 -2.47 15.77
CA ALA A 320 -3.03 -1.57 16.90
C ALA A 320 -2.72 -2.24 18.24
N LEU A 321 -3.13 -3.50 18.43
CA LEU A 321 -2.83 -4.26 19.63
C LEU A 321 -1.32 -4.44 19.83
N VAL A 322 -0.60 -4.84 18.78
CA VAL A 322 0.87 -5.00 18.84
C VAL A 322 1.54 -3.65 19.16
N ALA A 323 1.09 -2.57 18.53
CA ALA A 323 1.60 -1.23 18.79
C ALA A 323 1.34 -0.78 20.23
N ALA A 324 0.14 -1.03 20.77
CA ALA A 324 -0.21 -0.72 22.15
C ALA A 324 0.69 -1.48 23.14
N ILE A 325 0.88 -2.78 22.94
CA ILE A 325 1.79 -3.60 23.76
C ILE A 325 3.22 -3.06 23.68
N THR A 326 3.69 -2.73 22.49
CA THR A 326 5.04 -2.16 22.29
C THR A 326 5.18 -0.82 22.98
N TYR A 327 4.15 0.05 22.88
CA TYR A 327 4.17 1.35 23.56
C TYR A 327 4.32 1.20 25.08
N PHE A 328 3.50 0.37 25.72
CA PHE A 328 3.61 0.13 27.17
C PHE A 328 4.94 -0.51 27.57
N ALA A 329 5.44 -1.45 26.77
CA ALA A 329 6.75 -2.06 27.04
C ALA A 329 7.87 -1.01 27.00
N VAL A 330 7.90 -0.15 25.97
CA VAL A 330 8.92 0.92 25.86
C VAL A 330 8.77 1.95 26.99
N SER A 331 7.54 2.35 27.32
CA SER A 331 7.29 3.30 28.41
C SER A 331 7.80 2.80 29.76
N PHE A 332 7.76 1.47 30.01
CA PHE A 332 8.27 0.88 31.23
C PHE A 332 9.80 1.00 31.37
N PHE A 333 10.55 1.02 30.26
CA PHE A 333 12.02 1.09 30.26
C PHE A 333 12.60 2.51 30.12
N VAL A 334 11.78 3.48 29.75
CA VAL A 334 12.20 4.86 29.43
C VAL A 334 11.85 5.85 30.57
N HIS A 335 11.32 5.36 31.67
CA HIS A 335 11.10 6.15 32.90
C HIS A 335 12.35 6.31 33.73
#